data_89d2591a4511925eff03753e14d86aac
#
_entry.id   89d2591a4511925eff03753e14d86aac
#
_cell.length_a   1.000
_cell.length_b   1.000
_cell.length_c   1.000
_cell.angle_alpha   90.00
_cell.angle_beta   90.00
_cell.angle_gamma   90.00
#
_symmetry.space_group_name_H-M   'P 1'
#
loop_
_entity.id
_entity.type
_entity.pdbx_description
1 polymer ?
#
loop_
_entity_poly.entity_id
_entity_poly.type
_entity_poly.pdbx_seq_one_letter_code
_entity_poly.pdbx_strand_id
1 'polypeptide(L)'
;MSAVVIDAPEELVEAVEDLYHWIIDPSVGRPDTSVMSLVEGLADIETDAMSVDVDGAAHLGVVLETEIAVVAAGDDVLLAVNEGGWQIVGARLSRFDAPAIFGDSTRLVFVIGSDARPGEDQLRLRADSLHIVATSPADADGAIVGIPRDSWVEASYGGRAKFTNVMASRGPEVVVETAEILTGLDFEGYIVTGFKGFVDLVDAFGGFVLDIPFAMAEPKSKAYFSAGEQHVDGADALAFARNRTIAGGDLTRQLHHGLIMKAALFEAQRRGIENLPALLEILTEHAWTDLTPEALLTLAASAYELNPITLTNIVVPGTIGTAGAASVVHLNDEAQAVFEDLSDGLLNQ
;
A
#
# COMPACT_ATOMS: atom_id res chain seq x y z
N MET A 1 -5.77 35.37 16.97
CA MET A 1 -5.79 34.08 17.70
C MET A 1 -6.55 33.13 16.82
N SER A 2 -5.95 32.05 16.46
CA SER A 2 -6.61 31.00 15.68
C SER A 2 -7.56 30.25 16.60
N ALA A 3 -8.76 29.96 16.13
CA ALA A 3 -9.67 29.03 16.80
C ALA A 3 -9.55 27.69 16.12
N VAL A 4 -9.16 26.66 16.85
CA VAL A 4 -9.19 25.28 16.38
C VAL A 4 -10.37 24.60 17.09
N VAL A 5 -11.36 24.20 16.32
CA VAL A 5 -12.56 23.52 16.81
C VAL A 5 -12.63 22.18 16.10
N ILE A 6 -12.19 21.13 16.78
CA ILE A 6 -12.18 19.77 16.23
C ILE A 6 -12.94 18.86 17.20
N ASP A 7 -13.87 18.06 16.67
CA ASP A 7 -14.52 17.00 17.44
C ASP A 7 -13.55 15.81 17.56
N ALA A 8 -12.74 15.84 18.64
CA ALA A 8 -11.64 14.91 18.91
C ALA A 8 -11.28 14.86 20.39
N PRO A 9 -10.48 13.87 20.84
CA PRO A 9 -9.86 13.88 22.16
C PRO A 9 -9.03 15.17 22.38
N GLU A 10 -9.07 15.71 23.61
CA GLU A 10 -8.42 17.00 23.97
C GLU A 10 -6.94 17.02 23.60
N GLU A 11 -6.20 15.95 23.89
CA GLU A 11 -4.76 15.83 23.57
C GLU A 11 -4.48 15.83 22.06
N LEU A 12 -5.40 15.30 21.24
CA LEU A 12 -5.27 15.37 19.77
C LEU A 12 -5.55 16.79 19.27
N VAL A 13 -6.53 17.47 19.85
CA VAL A 13 -6.80 18.88 19.55
C VAL A 13 -5.58 19.73 19.83
N GLU A 14 -4.93 19.54 21.00
CA GLU A 14 -3.69 20.24 21.38
C GLU A 14 -2.58 20.00 20.34
N ALA A 15 -2.35 18.76 19.90
CA ALA A 15 -1.35 18.46 18.89
C ALA A 15 -1.61 19.16 17.53
N VAL A 16 -2.88 19.25 17.14
CA VAL A 16 -3.30 19.98 15.94
C VAL A 16 -3.11 21.49 16.10
N GLU A 17 -3.49 22.05 17.26
CA GLU A 17 -3.28 23.46 17.59
C GLU A 17 -1.79 23.83 17.54
N ASP A 18 -0.94 23.03 18.15
CA ASP A 18 0.51 23.25 18.17
C ASP A 18 1.11 23.27 16.76
N LEU A 19 0.65 22.36 15.87
CA LEU A 19 1.10 22.37 14.48
C LEU A 19 0.70 23.66 13.77
N TYR A 20 -0.57 24.07 13.83
CA TYR A 20 -1.02 25.29 13.16
C TYR A 20 -0.38 26.55 13.74
N HIS A 21 -0.21 26.62 15.08
CA HIS A 21 0.49 27.72 15.72
C HIS A 21 1.92 27.84 15.25
N TRP A 22 2.63 26.71 15.15
CA TRP A 22 4.01 26.68 14.66
C TRP A 22 4.13 27.08 13.18
N ILE A 23 3.21 26.66 12.32
CA ILE A 23 3.21 27.07 10.90
C ILE A 23 3.03 28.58 10.77
N ILE A 24 2.15 29.20 11.60
CA ILE A 24 1.88 30.64 11.57
C ILE A 24 3.02 31.44 12.21
N ASP A 25 3.59 30.97 13.29
CA ASP A 25 4.69 31.59 14.03
C ASP A 25 5.73 30.54 14.48
N PRO A 26 6.73 30.26 13.64
CA PRO A 26 7.77 29.28 13.98
C PRO A 26 8.57 29.60 15.27
N SER A 27 8.42 30.80 15.86
CA SER A 27 9.08 31.17 17.11
C SER A 27 8.45 30.53 18.36
N VAL A 28 7.21 29.99 18.26
CA VAL A 28 6.53 29.34 19.39
C VAL A 28 7.08 27.97 19.75
N GLY A 29 7.96 27.41 18.95
CA GLY A 29 8.55 26.09 19.14
C GLY A 29 7.97 25.07 18.17
N ARG A 30 8.72 24.00 17.92
CA ARG A 30 8.29 22.92 17.02
C ARG A 30 7.19 22.08 17.66
N PRO A 31 6.20 21.64 16.86
CA PRO A 31 5.23 20.65 17.33
C PRO A 31 5.91 19.31 17.65
N ASP A 32 5.28 18.52 18.49
CA ASP A 32 5.74 17.15 18.72
C ASP A 32 5.39 16.29 17.51
N THR A 33 6.40 15.85 16.77
CA THR A 33 6.27 15.01 15.58
C THR A 33 7.52 14.15 15.40
N SER A 34 7.31 12.87 15.15
CA SER A 34 8.38 11.91 14.86
C SER A 34 8.92 12.08 13.43
N VAL A 35 8.16 12.73 12.53
CA VAL A 35 8.45 12.77 11.09
C VAL A 35 9.20 14.04 10.72
N MET A 36 10.52 13.94 10.53
CA MET A 36 11.36 15.07 10.11
C MET A 36 10.98 15.64 8.75
N SER A 37 10.57 14.79 7.81
CA SER A 37 10.09 15.21 6.48
C SER A 37 8.89 16.14 6.56
N LEU A 38 7.96 15.88 7.50
CA LEU A 38 6.83 16.75 7.76
C LEU A 38 7.30 18.14 8.23
N VAL A 39 8.19 18.18 9.22
CA VAL A 39 8.73 19.44 9.76
C VAL A 39 9.48 20.22 8.70
N GLU A 40 10.35 19.56 7.92
CA GLU A 40 11.12 20.19 6.85
C GLU A 40 10.22 20.71 5.74
N GLY A 41 9.25 19.91 5.28
CA GLY A 41 8.32 20.30 4.22
C GLY A 41 7.36 21.42 4.62
N LEU A 42 6.99 21.53 5.91
CA LEU A 42 6.14 22.62 6.41
C LEU A 42 6.90 23.88 6.82
N ALA A 43 8.22 23.78 7.08
CA ALA A 43 9.01 24.93 7.53
C ALA A 43 9.14 26.05 6.51
N ASP A 44 9.03 25.73 5.22
CA ASP A 44 9.17 26.68 4.11
C ASP A 44 7.80 27.26 3.63
N ILE A 45 6.71 26.92 4.32
CA ILE A 45 5.40 27.46 3.96
C ILE A 45 5.37 28.97 4.25
N GLU A 46 5.23 29.76 3.19
CA GLU A 46 4.99 31.20 3.33
C GLU A 46 3.52 31.43 3.73
N THR A 47 3.29 31.94 4.93
CA THR A 47 1.94 32.31 5.36
C THR A 47 1.85 33.81 5.56
N ASP A 48 0.90 34.46 4.86
CA ASP A 48 0.47 35.81 5.14
C ASP A 48 -0.61 35.84 6.25
N ALA A 49 -0.95 34.67 6.78
CA ALA A 49 -2.04 34.50 7.72
C ALA A 49 -1.61 34.86 9.15
N MET A 50 -2.22 35.89 9.72
CA MET A 50 -2.04 36.24 11.14
C MET A 50 -2.95 35.40 12.07
N SER A 51 -3.91 34.67 11.53
CA SER A 51 -4.78 33.73 12.25
C SER A 51 -5.39 32.72 11.28
N VAL A 52 -5.59 31.50 11.75
CA VAL A 52 -6.27 30.44 11.02
C VAL A 52 -7.40 29.91 11.90
N ASP A 53 -8.61 29.86 11.37
CA ASP A 53 -9.73 29.17 11.98
C ASP A 53 -9.82 27.78 11.36
N VAL A 54 -9.76 26.75 12.20
CA VAL A 54 -9.82 25.33 11.82
C VAL A 54 -11.07 24.74 12.45
N ASP A 55 -11.98 24.24 11.62
CA ASP A 55 -13.18 23.54 12.04
C ASP A 55 -13.21 22.17 11.33
N GLY A 56 -13.33 21.08 12.11
CA GLY A 56 -13.24 19.74 11.56
C GLY A 56 -13.60 18.64 12.54
N ALA A 57 -13.31 17.41 12.13
CA ALA A 57 -13.53 16.22 12.95
C ALA A 57 -12.37 15.23 12.81
N ALA A 58 -12.07 14.52 13.88
CA ALA A 58 -11.15 13.40 13.85
C ALA A 58 -11.91 12.09 13.66
N HIS A 59 -11.39 11.27 12.76
CA HIS A 59 -11.81 9.89 12.53
C HIS A 59 -10.75 8.98 13.15
N LEU A 60 -11.16 8.23 14.17
CA LEU A 60 -10.26 7.41 14.98
C LEU A 60 -10.32 5.95 14.57
N GLY A 61 -9.23 5.23 14.78
CA GLY A 61 -9.14 3.79 14.64
C GLY A 61 -8.00 3.22 15.47
N VAL A 62 -7.90 1.88 15.54
CA VAL A 62 -6.83 1.17 16.25
C VAL A 62 -6.13 0.23 15.29
N VAL A 63 -4.85 0.45 15.05
CA VAL A 63 -4.01 -0.34 14.15
C VAL A 63 -2.85 -0.92 14.94
N LEU A 64 -2.70 -2.26 14.94
CA LEU A 64 -1.65 -2.96 15.67
C LEU A 64 -1.50 -2.49 17.14
N GLU A 65 -2.64 -2.34 17.83
CA GLU A 65 -2.76 -1.87 19.23
C GLU A 65 -2.46 -0.36 19.43
N THR A 66 -2.19 0.41 18.37
CA THR A 66 -1.95 1.85 18.41
C THR A 66 -3.17 2.61 17.91
N GLU A 67 -3.62 3.63 18.66
CA GLU A 67 -4.64 4.54 18.19
C GLU A 67 -4.09 5.42 17.06
N ILE A 68 -4.85 5.55 15.99
CA ILE A 68 -4.54 6.42 14.86
C ILE A 68 -5.70 7.37 14.61
N ALA A 69 -5.42 8.49 13.95
CA ALA A 69 -6.45 9.44 13.57
C ALA A 69 -6.20 10.03 12.18
N VAL A 70 -7.30 10.28 11.48
CA VAL A 70 -7.37 11.21 10.35
C VAL A 70 -8.21 12.40 10.78
N VAL A 71 -7.62 13.58 10.83
CA VAL A 71 -8.32 14.84 11.11
C VAL A 71 -8.63 15.52 9.81
N ALA A 72 -9.92 15.67 9.50
CA ALA A 72 -10.40 16.37 8.32
C ALA A 72 -10.94 17.74 8.72
N ALA A 73 -10.36 18.82 8.18
CA ALA A 73 -10.73 20.19 8.48
C ALA A 73 -10.84 21.02 7.19
N GLY A 74 -12.04 21.01 6.59
CA GLY A 74 -12.23 21.48 5.22
C GLY A 74 -11.48 20.59 4.23
N ASP A 75 -10.59 21.21 3.44
CA ASP A 75 -9.72 20.47 2.50
C ASP A 75 -8.37 20.06 3.13
N ASP A 76 -8.10 20.46 4.38
CA ASP A 76 -6.92 20.00 5.10
C ASP A 76 -7.12 18.61 5.68
N VAL A 77 -6.06 17.82 5.66
CA VAL A 77 -5.99 16.48 6.26
C VAL A 77 -4.74 16.38 7.12
N LEU A 78 -4.91 15.95 8.35
CA LEU A 78 -3.80 15.64 9.25
C LEU A 78 -3.87 14.16 9.62
N LEU A 79 -2.72 13.52 9.71
CA LEU A 79 -2.58 12.15 10.16
C LEU A 79 -1.91 12.18 11.53
N ALA A 80 -2.45 11.42 12.48
CA ALA A 80 -1.87 11.35 13.81
C ALA A 80 -1.83 9.91 14.34
N VAL A 81 -0.83 9.64 15.17
CA VAL A 81 -0.68 8.38 15.93
C VAL A 81 -0.54 8.69 17.41
N ASN A 82 -1.00 7.77 18.26
CA ASN A 82 -0.88 7.88 19.71
C ASN A 82 0.07 6.81 20.26
N GLU A 83 1.34 7.17 20.36
CA GLU A 83 2.40 6.33 20.96
C GLU A 83 2.89 6.92 22.28
N GLY A 84 1.98 7.04 23.26
CA GLY A 84 2.25 7.67 24.56
C GLY A 84 2.00 9.19 24.58
N GLY A 85 1.26 9.68 23.60
CA GLY A 85 0.82 11.03 23.30
C GLY A 85 0.52 11.14 21.79
N TRP A 86 -0.41 12.02 21.42
CA TRP A 86 -0.74 12.24 20.00
C TRP A 86 0.38 13.00 19.29
N GLN A 87 0.83 12.47 18.17
CA GLN A 87 1.84 13.08 17.30
C GLN A 87 1.29 13.17 15.88
N ILE A 88 1.46 14.34 15.24
CA ILE A 88 1.12 14.51 13.83
C ILE A 88 2.22 13.92 12.97
N VAL A 89 1.87 12.93 12.14
CA VAL A 89 2.81 12.15 11.34
C VAL A 89 2.67 12.40 9.84
N GLY A 90 1.68 13.18 9.43
CA GLY A 90 1.46 13.56 8.04
C GLY A 90 0.48 14.71 7.92
N ALA A 91 0.58 15.47 6.86
CA ALA A 91 -0.34 16.58 6.59
C ALA A 91 -0.52 16.85 5.09
N ARG A 92 -1.74 17.21 4.71
CA ARG A 92 -2.06 17.93 3.49
C ARG A 92 -2.79 19.21 3.90
N LEU A 93 -2.14 20.35 3.71
CA LEU A 93 -2.63 21.64 4.16
C LEU A 93 -3.01 22.48 2.94
N SER A 94 -4.14 22.15 2.35
CA SER A 94 -4.65 22.78 1.13
C SER A 94 -4.86 24.29 1.26
N ARG A 95 -5.17 24.76 2.48
CA ARG A 95 -5.31 26.22 2.77
C ARG A 95 -4.03 27.01 2.61
N PHE A 96 -2.87 26.33 2.64
CA PHE A 96 -1.55 26.95 2.45
C PHE A 96 -0.94 26.62 1.08
N ASP A 97 -1.71 25.98 0.20
CA ASP A 97 -1.23 25.51 -1.11
C ASP A 97 0.04 24.62 -1.00
N ALA A 98 0.13 23.88 0.12
CA ALA A 98 1.24 23.00 0.41
C ALA A 98 0.99 21.61 -0.16
N PRO A 99 2.03 20.94 -0.73
CA PRO A 99 1.89 19.56 -1.15
C PRO A 99 1.59 18.64 0.05
N ALA A 100 0.95 17.51 -0.22
CA ALA A 100 0.75 16.50 0.81
C ALA A 100 2.10 15.91 1.25
N ILE A 101 2.30 15.80 2.57
CA ILE A 101 3.48 15.22 3.20
C ILE A 101 2.99 14.03 4.02
N PHE A 102 3.02 12.84 3.43
CA PHE A 102 2.58 11.58 4.03
C PHE A 102 3.75 10.58 4.06
N GLY A 103 4.76 10.86 4.89
CA GLY A 103 6.01 10.11 4.95
C GLY A 103 7.01 10.54 3.87
N ASP A 104 7.89 9.64 3.47
CA ASP A 104 8.91 9.91 2.46
C ASP A 104 8.33 10.10 1.06
N SER A 105 9.09 10.75 0.17
CA SER A 105 8.64 11.09 -1.20
C SER A 105 8.43 9.87 -2.08
N THR A 106 9.18 8.80 -1.84
CA THR A 106 9.07 7.51 -2.55
C THR A 106 8.85 6.41 -1.54
N ARG A 107 7.81 5.61 -1.74
CA ARG A 107 7.44 4.50 -0.85
C ARG A 107 7.43 3.20 -1.63
N LEU A 108 8.11 2.19 -1.11
CA LEU A 108 8.18 0.86 -1.69
C LEU A 108 7.76 -0.19 -0.67
N VAL A 109 6.70 -0.94 -0.98
CA VAL A 109 6.18 -2.01 -0.11
C VAL A 109 6.04 -3.31 -0.89
N PHE A 110 6.39 -4.42 -0.24
CA PHE A 110 6.29 -5.74 -0.85
C PHE A 110 4.97 -6.42 -0.46
N VAL A 111 4.12 -6.73 -1.44
CA VAL A 111 2.82 -7.36 -1.22
C VAL A 111 2.87 -8.82 -1.62
N ILE A 112 2.53 -9.71 -0.68
CA ILE A 112 2.65 -11.15 -0.81
C ILE A 112 1.27 -11.82 -0.67
N GLY A 113 0.88 -12.59 -1.67
CA GLY A 113 -0.26 -13.49 -1.60
C GLY A 113 0.21 -14.92 -1.32
N SER A 114 -0.12 -15.44 -0.14
CA SER A 114 0.17 -16.82 0.25
C SER A 114 -0.87 -17.78 -0.32
N ASP A 115 -0.46 -19.00 -0.69
CA ASP A 115 -1.38 -20.08 -1.09
C ASP A 115 -2.05 -20.79 0.10
N ALA A 116 -1.96 -20.21 1.29
CA ALA A 116 -2.55 -20.73 2.52
C ALA A 116 -4.07 -20.79 2.43
N ARG A 117 -4.59 -21.95 2.79
CA ARG A 117 -6.02 -22.23 2.90
C ARG A 117 -6.50 -21.97 4.34
N PRO A 118 -7.82 -21.94 4.57
CA PRO A 118 -8.34 -21.77 5.92
C PRO A 118 -7.74 -22.79 6.89
N GLY A 119 -7.14 -22.29 7.99
CA GLY A 119 -6.50 -23.10 9.03
C GLY A 119 -5.02 -23.42 8.80
N GLU A 120 -4.45 -23.03 7.67
CA GLU A 120 -3.01 -23.13 7.40
C GLU A 120 -2.29 -21.84 7.80
N ASP A 121 -1.00 -21.96 8.16
CA ASP A 121 -0.15 -20.80 8.50
C ASP A 121 0.24 -20.05 7.23
N GLN A 122 -0.38 -18.88 7.02
CA GLN A 122 -0.16 -18.07 5.82
C GLN A 122 1.27 -17.55 5.67
N LEU A 123 2.07 -17.51 6.75
CA LEU A 123 3.45 -17.04 6.73
C LEU A 123 4.45 -18.17 6.40
N ARG A 124 3.98 -19.40 6.32
CA ARG A 124 4.82 -20.61 6.15
C ARG A 124 4.43 -21.45 4.93
N LEU A 125 3.70 -20.88 4.00
CA LEU A 125 3.37 -21.53 2.73
C LEU A 125 4.00 -20.77 1.56
N ARG A 126 3.64 -21.16 0.33
CA ARG A 126 4.24 -20.55 -0.86
C ARG A 126 3.67 -19.16 -1.12
N ALA A 127 4.55 -18.25 -1.51
CA ALA A 127 4.18 -16.97 -2.03
C ALA A 127 3.75 -17.11 -3.50
N ASP A 128 2.44 -17.16 -3.75
CA ASP A 128 1.88 -17.35 -5.10
C ASP A 128 1.62 -16.02 -5.83
N SER A 129 1.66 -14.91 -5.12
CA SER A 129 1.61 -13.54 -5.62
C SER A 129 2.74 -12.73 -5.00
N LEU A 130 3.51 -12.05 -5.81
CA LEU A 130 4.70 -11.28 -5.41
C LEU A 130 4.66 -9.96 -6.18
N HIS A 131 4.40 -8.86 -5.46
CA HIS A 131 4.27 -7.53 -6.08
C HIS A 131 5.05 -6.48 -5.31
N ILE A 132 5.68 -5.60 -6.04
CA ILE A 132 6.16 -4.32 -5.52
C ILE A 132 5.03 -3.32 -5.76
N VAL A 133 4.63 -2.63 -4.71
CA VAL A 133 3.77 -1.45 -4.79
C VAL A 133 4.65 -0.25 -4.51
N ALA A 134 4.79 0.59 -5.50
CA ALA A 134 5.57 1.81 -5.45
C ALA A 134 4.64 3.02 -5.54
N THR A 135 4.90 4.05 -4.73
CA THR A 135 4.15 5.30 -4.77
C THR A 135 5.10 6.49 -4.77
N SER A 136 4.80 7.48 -5.60
CA SER A 136 5.38 8.82 -5.60
C SER A 136 4.26 9.84 -5.41
N PRO A 137 3.92 10.20 -4.16
CA PRO A 137 2.82 11.12 -3.89
C PRO A 137 3.03 12.51 -4.50
N ALA A 138 4.29 12.94 -4.61
CA ALA A 138 4.65 14.23 -5.20
C ALA A 138 4.27 14.31 -6.69
N ASP A 139 4.31 13.17 -7.40
CA ASP A 139 3.95 13.06 -8.81
C ASP A 139 2.49 12.60 -9.00
N ALA A 140 1.78 12.31 -7.92
CA ALA A 140 0.44 11.72 -7.89
C ALA A 140 0.35 10.42 -8.72
N ASP A 141 1.44 9.66 -8.77
CA ASP A 141 1.57 8.44 -9.59
C ASP A 141 2.35 7.34 -8.84
N GLY A 142 2.43 6.16 -9.45
CA GLY A 142 3.10 5.00 -8.88
C GLY A 142 3.03 3.79 -9.79
N ALA A 143 3.46 2.64 -9.26
CA ALA A 143 3.46 1.40 -10.02
C ALA A 143 3.12 0.18 -9.15
N ILE A 144 2.49 -0.80 -9.79
CA ILE A 144 2.31 -2.15 -9.27
C ILE A 144 3.09 -3.08 -10.20
N VAL A 145 4.17 -3.66 -9.67
CA VAL A 145 5.11 -4.48 -10.44
C VAL A 145 5.06 -5.92 -9.93
N GLY A 146 4.47 -6.80 -10.73
CA GLY A 146 4.42 -8.23 -10.46
C GLY A 146 5.74 -8.93 -10.78
N ILE A 147 6.22 -9.78 -9.88
CA ILE A 147 7.38 -10.65 -10.12
C ILE A 147 6.85 -12.08 -10.32
N PRO A 148 7.20 -12.75 -11.45
CA PRO A 148 6.76 -14.12 -11.67
C PRO A 148 7.19 -15.03 -10.51
N ARG A 149 6.25 -15.70 -9.86
CA ARG A 149 6.53 -16.53 -8.67
C ARG A 149 7.52 -17.67 -8.92
N ASP A 150 7.62 -18.15 -10.17
CA ASP A 150 8.56 -19.19 -10.60
C ASP A 150 9.94 -18.62 -10.98
N SER A 151 10.24 -17.33 -10.72
CA SER A 151 11.55 -16.73 -10.92
C SER A 151 12.62 -17.49 -10.17
N TRP A 152 13.75 -17.77 -10.85
CA TRP A 152 14.89 -18.49 -10.30
C TRP A 152 15.87 -17.50 -9.68
N VAL A 153 15.67 -17.23 -8.39
CA VAL A 153 16.36 -16.17 -7.65
C VAL A 153 17.48 -16.69 -6.75
N GLU A 154 18.43 -15.85 -6.42
CA GLU A 154 19.37 -16.07 -5.32
C GLU A 154 18.65 -15.74 -4.02
N ALA A 155 18.51 -16.72 -3.14
CA ALA A 155 17.82 -16.54 -1.87
C ALA A 155 18.75 -15.89 -0.83
N SER A 156 18.24 -15.01 0.02
CA SER A 156 19.02 -14.29 1.05
C SER A 156 19.76 -15.23 2.00
N TYR A 157 19.24 -16.43 2.23
CA TYR A 157 19.87 -17.48 3.04
C TYR A 157 20.92 -18.32 2.28
N GLY A 158 21.24 -17.96 1.05
CA GLY A 158 22.19 -18.65 0.18
C GLY A 158 21.59 -19.71 -0.71
N GLY A 159 22.21 -19.91 -1.89
CA GLY A 159 21.72 -20.80 -2.93
C GLY A 159 20.61 -20.18 -3.77
N ARG A 160 20.11 -20.96 -4.72
CA ARG A 160 19.04 -20.51 -5.63
C ARG A 160 17.78 -21.33 -5.47
N ALA A 161 16.63 -20.67 -5.55
CA ALA A 161 15.31 -21.27 -5.40
C ALA A 161 14.30 -20.62 -6.36
N LYS A 162 13.15 -21.25 -6.55
CA LYS A 162 11.98 -20.56 -7.06
C LYS A 162 11.52 -19.55 -6.01
N PHE A 163 11.22 -18.35 -6.41
CA PHE A 163 10.83 -17.28 -5.50
C PHE A 163 9.62 -17.68 -4.64
N THR A 164 8.62 -18.34 -5.23
CA THR A 164 7.45 -18.85 -4.50
C THR A 164 7.79 -19.76 -3.29
N ASN A 165 8.92 -20.46 -3.31
CA ASN A 165 9.31 -21.39 -2.27
C ASN A 165 10.09 -20.76 -1.12
N VAL A 166 10.55 -19.53 -1.28
CA VAL A 166 11.39 -18.84 -0.28
C VAL A 166 10.64 -18.66 1.03
N MET A 167 9.38 -18.22 0.98
CA MET A 167 8.55 -18.00 2.16
C MET A 167 8.26 -19.26 2.95
N ALA A 168 7.97 -20.37 2.26
CA ALA A 168 7.53 -21.62 2.88
C ALA A 168 8.48 -22.17 3.93
N SER A 169 9.78 -21.90 3.80
CA SER A 169 10.80 -22.42 4.70
C SER A 169 11.16 -21.44 5.82
N ARG A 170 11.00 -20.12 5.62
CA ARG A 170 11.61 -19.12 6.49
C ARG A 170 10.78 -17.90 6.84
N GLY A 171 9.64 -17.70 6.18
CA GLY A 171 8.75 -16.57 6.45
C GLY A 171 8.87 -15.43 5.44
N PRO A 172 8.02 -14.40 5.59
CA PRO A 172 7.95 -13.27 4.66
C PRO A 172 9.18 -12.37 4.69
N GLU A 173 9.85 -12.21 5.83
CA GLU A 173 11.05 -11.40 5.98
C GLU A 173 12.14 -11.83 4.98
N VAL A 174 12.33 -13.15 4.85
CA VAL A 174 13.31 -13.73 3.90
C VAL A 174 12.87 -13.56 2.44
N VAL A 175 11.58 -13.41 2.18
CA VAL A 175 11.08 -13.05 0.84
C VAL A 175 11.47 -11.62 0.50
N VAL A 176 11.29 -10.69 1.45
CA VAL A 176 11.69 -9.28 1.28
C VAL A 176 13.19 -9.15 1.08
N GLU A 177 14.01 -9.71 1.97
CA GLU A 177 15.47 -9.74 1.80
C GLU A 177 15.91 -10.32 0.44
N THR A 178 15.20 -11.36 -0.03
CA THR A 178 15.47 -11.94 -1.35
C THR A 178 15.04 -11.00 -2.48
N ALA A 179 13.93 -10.26 -2.30
CA ALA A 179 13.49 -9.25 -3.25
C ALA A 179 14.49 -8.09 -3.33
N GLU A 180 15.01 -7.62 -2.21
CA GLU A 180 16.04 -6.57 -2.14
C GLU A 180 17.32 -6.97 -2.88
N ILE A 181 17.81 -8.21 -2.67
CA ILE A 181 18.95 -8.75 -3.42
C ILE A 181 18.66 -8.81 -4.93
N LEU A 182 17.44 -9.21 -5.31
CA LEU A 182 17.03 -9.35 -6.69
C LEU A 182 16.92 -8.02 -7.41
N THR A 183 16.35 -7.02 -6.74
CA THR A 183 15.93 -5.75 -7.34
C THR A 183 16.92 -4.61 -7.11
N GLY A 184 17.69 -4.67 -6.02
CA GLY A 184 18.52 -3.55 -5.54
C GLY A 184 17.70 -2.42 -4.88
N LEU A 185 16.40 -2.67 -4.62
CA LEU A 185 15.49 -1.73 -3.97
C LEU A 185 15.41 -2.03 -2.47
N ASP A 186 15.24 -0.98 -1.66
CA ASP A 186 14.95 -1.10 -0.22
C ASP A 186 13.44 -0.99 -0.01
N PHE A 187 12.84 -1.95 0.72
CA PHE A 187 11.41 -1.94 1.02
C PHE A 187 11.16 -1.49 2.45
N GLU A 188 10.16 -0.64 2.66
CA GLU A 188 9.73 -0.21 4.00
C GLU A 188 9.21 -1.37 4.85
N GLY A 189 8.68 -2.40 4.19
CA GLY A 189 8.14 -3.59 4.80
C GLY A 189 7.28 -4.39 3.84
N TYR A 190 6.46 -5.27 4.41
CA TYR A 190 5.60 -6.15 3.62
C TYR A 190 4.16 -6.22 4.15
N ILE A 191 3.27 -6.66 3.27
CA ILE A 191 1.89 -7.05 3.60
C ILE A 191 1.66 -8.46 3.06
N VAL A 192 1.21 -9.39 3.92
CA VAL A 192 0.93 -10.79 3.56
C VAL A 192 -0.52 -11.13 3.83
N THR A 193 -1.20 -11.76 2.88
CA THR A 193 -2.50 -12.36 3.10
C THR A 193 -2.61 -13.74 2.47
N GLY A 194 -3.29 -14.67 3.14
CA GLY A 194 -3.69 -15.95 2.58
C GLY A 194 -5.08 -15.89 1.95
N PHE A 195 -5.58 -16.99 1.41
CA PHE A 195 -6.87 -17.01 0.71
C PHE A 195 -8.05 -16.57 1.59
N LYS A 196 -8.08 -17.04 2.84
CA LYS A 196 -9.18 -16.66 3.75
C LYS A 196 -9.08 -15.20 4.14
N GLY A 197 -7.90 -14.73 4.56
CA GLY A 197 -7.68 -13.34 4.92
C GLY A 197 -8.03 -12.40 3.76
N PHE A 198 -7.63 -12.74 2.53
CA PHE A 198 -7.97 -11.97 1.35
C PHE A 198 -9.49 -11.89 1.10
N VAL A 199 -10.22 -13.02 1.21
CA VAL A 199 -11.68 -13.01 1.07
C VAL A 199 -12.33 -12.17 2.14
N ASP A 200 -11.95 -12.38 3.41
CA ASP A 200 -12.51 -11.67 4.55
C ASP A 200 -12.20 -10.16 4.45
N LEU A 201 -10.98 -9.78 4.03
CA LEU A 201 -10.58 -8.39 3.79
C LEU A 201 -11.48 -7.72 2.75
N VAL A 202 -11.67 -8.36 1.59
CA VAL A 202 -12.52 -7.80 0.52
C VAL A 202 -13.98 -7.74 0.94
N ASP A 203 -14.50 -8.75 1.65
CA ASP A 203 -15.88 -8.77 2.14
C ASP A 203 -16.11 -7.69 3.21
N ALA A 204 -15.18 -7.54 4.17
CA ALA A 204 -15.25 -6.49 5.20
C ALA A 204 -15.12 -5.08 4.60
N PHE A 205 -14.31 -4.94 3.55
CA PHE A 205 -14.24 -3.73 2.74
C PHE A 205 -15.54 -3.48 1.95
N GLY A 206 -16.42 -4.48 1.80
CA GLY A 206 -17.71 -4.40 1.09
C GLY A 206 -17.60 -4.62 -0.42
N GLY A 207 -16.53 -5.23 -0.87
CA GLY A 207 -16.24 -5.44 -2.30
C GLY A 207 -15.87 -4.16 -3.03
N PHE A 208 -15.67 -4.29 -4.33
CA PHE A 208 -15.34 -3.17 -5.23
C PHE A 208 -15.80 -3.48 -6.67
N VAL A 209 -15.83 -2.44 -7.51
CA VAL A 209 -16.09 -2.60 -8.95
C VAL A 209 -14.77 -2.95 -9.63
N LEU A 210 -14.75 -4.08 -10.35
CA LEU A 210 -13.61 -4.54 -11.13
C LEU A 210 -13.96 -4.55 -12.61
N ASP A 211 -13.14 -3.92 -13.43
CA ASP A 211 -13.25 -4.03 -14.89
C ASP A 211 -12.59 -5.34 -15.36
N ILE A 212 -13.43 -6.29 -15.73
CA ILE A 212 -13.02 -7.61 -16.21
C ILE A 212 -12.59 -7.51 -17.67
N PRO A 213 -11.29 -7.75 -17.99
CA PRO A 213 -10.75 -7.44 -19.32
C PRO A 213 -11.32 -8.33 -20.44
N PHE A 214 -11.76 -9.52 -20.11
CA PHE A 214 -12.39 -10.49 -21.06
C PHE A 214 -13.23 -11.51 -20.31
N ALA A 215 -14.17 -12.12 -20.99
CA ALA A 215 -15.03 -13.15 -20.39
C ALA A 215 -14.21 -14.39 -19.96
N MET A 216 -14.51 -14.91 -18.79
CA MET A 216 -13.81 -16.04 -18.17
C MET A 216 -14.80 -17.16 -17.82
N ALA A 217 -14.34 -18.41 -17.98
CA ALA A 217 -15.11 -19.61 -17.58
C ALA A 217 -14.13 -20.69 -17.12
N GLU A 218 -13.69 -20.64 -15.86
CA GLU A 218 -12.76 -21.63 -15.28
C GLU A 218 -13.35 -22.29 -14.04
N PRO A 219 -13.71 -23.59 -14.13
CA PRO A 219 -14.33 -24.31 -13.01
C PRO A 219 -13.42 -24.47 -11.77
N LYS A 220 -12.08 -24.55 -11.95
CA LYS A 220 -11.14 -24.83 -10.85
C LYS A 220 -10.99 -23.67 -9.88
N SER A 221 -10.93 -22.44 -10.39
CA SER A 221 -10.93 -21.22 -9.58
C SER A 221 -12.35 -20.71 -9.32
N LYS A 222 -13.35 -21.24 -10.03
CA LYS A 222 -14.73 -20.75 -10.08
C LYS A 222 -14.85 -19.35 -10.71
N ALA A 223 -13.92 -18.97 -11.56
CA ALA A 223 -13.94 -17.70 -12.26
C ALA A 223 -14.91 -17.75 -13.42
N TYR A 224 -16.12 -17.24 -13.21
CA TYR A 224 -17.16 -17.11 -14.22
C TYR A 224 -17.57 -15.64 -14.34
N PHE A 225 -16.94 -14.93 -15.27
CA PHE A 225 -17.14 -13.50 -15.45
C PHE A 225 -17.47 -13.17 -16.91
N SER A 226 -18.34 -12.18 -17.11
CA SER A 226 -18.43 -11.47 -18.38
C SER A 226 -17.33 -10.42 -18.46
N ALA A 227 -17.02 -9.92 -19.63
CA ALA A 227 -16.15 -8.73 -19.78
C ALA A 227 -16.89 -7.46 -19.33
N GLY A 228 -16.14 -6.48 -18.84
CA GLY A 228 -16.62 -5.17 -18.38
C GLY A 228 -16.76 -5.08 -16.87
N GLU A 229 -17.24 -3.93 -16.41
CA GLU A 229 -17.36 -3.61 -14.99
C GLU A 229 -18.36 -4.51 -14.26
N GLN A 230 -17.93 -5.09 -13.17
CA GLN A 230 -18.75 -5.91 -12.28
C GLN A 230 -18.37 -5.63 -10.83
N HIS A 231 -19.37 -5.57 -9.96
CA HIS A 231 -19.12 -5.58 -8.52
C HIS A 231 -18.71 -7.01 -8.11
N VAL A 232 -17.59 -7.12 -7.41
CA VAL A 232 -17.02 -8.39 -6.93
C VAL A 232 -16.93 -8.37 -5.40
N ASP A 233 -17.34 -9.48 -4.79
CA ASP A 233 -17.07 -9.79 -3.39
C ASP A 233 -15.73 -10.51 -3.22
N GLY A 234 -15.39 -10.91 -1.99
CA GLY A 234 -14.13 -11.59 -1.71
C GLY A 234 -13.97 -12.94 -2.43
N ALA A 235 -15.05 -13.69 -2.59
CA ALA A 235 -15.03 -14.98 -3.28
C ALA A 235 -14.79 -14.78 -4.79
N ASP A 236 -15.44 -13.80 -5.39
CA ASP A 236 -15.29 -13.43 -6.80
C ASP A 236 -13.88 -12.86 -7.06
N ALA A 237 -13.40 -11.95 -6.20
CA ALA A 237 -12.06 -11.39 -6.30
C ALA A 237 -10.98 -12.49 -6.21
N LEU A 238 -11.13 -13.47 -5.29
CA LEU A 238 -10.23 -14.61 -5.19
C LEU A 238 -10.34 -15.53 -6.43
N ALA A 239 -11.54 -15.76 -6.96
CA ALA A 239 -11.74 -16.55 -8.17
C ALA A 239 -11.03 -15.91 -9.38
N PHE A 240 -11.17 -14.60 -9.54
CA PHE A 240 -10.48 -13.80 -10.57
C PHE A 240 -8.95 -13.87 -10.41
N ALA A 241 -8.43 -13.65 -9.19
CA ALA A 241 -7.01 -13.70 -8.85
C ALA A 241 -6.38 -15.07 -9.15
N ARG A 242 -7.17 -16.16 -9.08
CA ARG A 242 -6.66 -17.56 -9.23
C ARG A 242 -6.88 -18.16 -10.61
N ASN A 243 -7.54 -17.44 -11.52
CA ASN A 243 -7.79 -17.94 -12.87
C ASN A 243 -6.47 -18.18 -13.61
N ARG A 244 -6.27 -19.41 -14.10
CA ARG A 244 -5.08 -19.84 -14.86
C ARG A 244 -5.39 -20.26 -16.30
N THR A 245 -6.67 -20.35 -16.66
CA THR A 245 -7.10 -20.74 -18.00
C THR A 245 -7.19 -19.51 -18.90
N ILE A 246 -6.08 -18.76 -18.97
CA ILE A 246 -5.97 -17.50 -19.69
C ILE A 246 -4.69 -17.48 -20.54
N ALA A 247 -4.71 -16.74 -21.65
CA ALA A 247 -3.51 -16.51 -22.45
C ALA A 247 -2.43 -15.85 -21.58
N GLY A 248 -1.17 -16.29 -21.69
CA GLY A 248 -0.07 -15.80 -20.83
C GLY A 248 0.04 -16.47 -19.46
N GLY A 249 -0.96 -17.26 -19.04
CA GLY A 249 -0.89 -18.12 -17.84
C GLY A 249 -0.60 -17.33 -16.57
N ASP A 250 0.54 -17.62 -15.92
CA ASP A 250 0.92 -17.02 -14.65
C ASP A 250 1.22 -15.52 -14.74
N LEU A 251 1.77 -15.05 -15.87
CA LEU A 251 2.04 -13.62 -16.08
C LEU A 251 0.74 -12.80 -16.11
N THR A 252 -0.27 -13.26 -16.86
CA THR A 252 -1.58 -12.59 -16.89
C THR A 252 -2.26 -12.63 -15.52
N ARG A 253 -2.06 -13.70 -14.75
CA ARG A 253 -2.58 -13.78 -13.39
C ARG A 253 -1.96 -12.70 -12.47
N GLN A 254 -0.66 -12.44 -12.58
CA GLN A 254 -0.03 -11.35 -11.84
C GLN A 254 -0.60 -9.98 -12.23
N LEU A 255 -0.87 -9.74 -13.52
CA LEU A 255 -1.58 -8.53 -13.96
C LEU A 255 -2.97 -8.41 -13.34
N HIS A 256 -3.69 -9.53 -13.22
CA HIS A 256 -5.00 -9.55 -12.55
C HIS A 256 -4.92 -9.15 -11.06
N HIS A 257 -3.86 -9.54 -10.36
CA HIS A 257 -3.64 -9.10 -8.98
C HIS A 257 -3.48 -7.57 -8.91
N GLY A 258 -2.71 -6.98 -9.83
CA GLY A 258 -2.58 -5.53 -9.92
C GLY A 258 -3.91 -4.81 -10.26
N LEU A 259 -4.77 -5.40 -11.12
CA LEU A 259 -6.11 -4.85 -11.36
C LEU A 259 -6.98 -4.83 -10.10
N ILE A 260 -6.89 -5.87 -9.27
CA ILE A 260 -7.59 -5.93 -7.97
C ILE A 260 -7.09 -4.79 -7.06
N MET A 261 -5.77 -4.59 -6.95
CA MET A 261 -5.20 -3.52 -6.13
C MET A 261 -5.65 -2.14 -6.61
N LYS A 262 -5.64 -1.89 -7.93
CA LYS A 262 -6.16 -0.64 -8.52
C LYS A 262 -7.63 -0.42 -8.21
N ALA A 263 -8.47 -1.45 -8.34
CA ALA A 263 -9.90 -1.37 -8.05
C ALA A 263 -10.16 -1.11 -6.56
N ALA A 264 -9.41 -1.75 -5.67
CA ALA A 264 -9.48 -1.51 -4.23
C ALA A 264 -9.08 -0.07 -3.87
N LEU A 265 -7.99 0.45 -4.48
CA LEU A 265 -7.58 1.84 -4.30
C LEU A 265 -8.65 2.82 -4.77
N PHE A 266 -9.20 2.61 -5.97
CA PHE A 266 -10.28 3.45 -6.49
C PHE A 266 -11.50 3.48 -5.54
N GLU A 267 -11.91 2.33 -5.01
CA GLU A 267 -13.02 2.24 -4.06
C GLU A 267 -12.67 2.91 -2.72
N ALA A 268 -11.43 2.78 -2.21
CA ALA A 268 -10.98 3.46 -1.01
C ALA A 268 -11.07 4.99 -1.18
N GLN A 269 -10.52 5.52 -2.27
CA GLN A 269 -10.57 6.95 -2.58
C GLN A 269 -12.01 7.47 -2.69
N ARG A 270 -12.92 6.68 -3.31
CA ARG A 270 -14.34 7.04 -3.43
C ARG A 270 -15.03 7.15 -2.07
N ARG A 271 -14.57 6.44 -1.06
CA ARG A 271 -15.10 6.50 0.31
C ARG A 271 -14.60 7.69 1.10
N GLY A 272 -13.53 8.32 0.66
CA GLY A 272 -12.88 9.44 1.33
C GLY A 272 -11.82 9.02 2.34
N ILE A 273 -10.83 9.89 2.51
CA ILE A 273 -9.66 9.64 3.38
C ILE A 273 -10.05 9.54 4.86
N GLU A 274 -11.17 10.13 5.25
CA GLU A 274 -11.73 10.04 6.60
C GLU A 274 -12.09 8.61 7.01
N ASN A 275 -12.29 7.71 6.06
CA ASN A 275 -12.54 6.29 6.33
C ASN A 275 -11.24 5.47 6.47
N LEU A 276 -10.08 6.09 6.26
CA LEU A 276 -8.79 5.39 6.28
C LEU A 276 -8.51 4.63 7.59
N PRO A 277 -8.77 5.17 8.80
CA PRO A 277 -8.58 4.40 10.03
C PRO A 277 -9.36 3.09 10.04
N ALA A 278 -10.63 3.11 9.70
CA ALA A 278 -11.45 1.91 9.63
C ALA A 278 -10.98 0.90 8.56
N LEU A 279 -10.46 1.38 7.42
CA LEU A 279 -9.89 0.52 6.38
C LEU A 279 -8.60 -0.16 6.85
N LEU A 280 -7.76 0.53 7.62
CA LEU A 280 -6.53 -0.02 8.19
C LEU A 280 -6.82 -1.03 9.32
N GLU A 281 -7.86 -0.81 10.13
CA GLU A 281 -8.34 -1.83 11.08
C GLU A 281 -8.72 -3.12 10.35
N ILE A 282 -9.53 -3.02 9.29
CA ILE A 282 -9.90 -4.17 8.45
C ILE A 282 -8.66 -4.85 7.86
N LEU A 283 -7.70 -4.06 7.34
CA LEU A 283 -6.46 -4.61 6.77
C LEU A 283 -5.69 -5.43 7.82
N THR A 284 -5.46 -4.87 9.00
CA THR A 284 -4.63 -5.51 10.04
C THR A 284 -5.36 -6.67 10.75
N GLU A 285 -6.68 -6.75 10.67
CA GLU A 285 -7.43 -7.92 11.12
C GLU A 285 -7.25 -9.13 10.18
N HIS A 286 -7.07 -8.90 8.88
CA HIS A 286 -7.11 -9.95 7.86
C HIS A 286 -5.79 -10.18 7.10
N ALA A 287 -4.79 -9.35 7.32
CA ALA A 287 -3.46 -9.44 6.75
C ALA A 287 -2.37 -9.31 7.82
N TRP A 288 -1.16 -9.75 7.51
CA TRP A 288 0.02 -9.59 8.33
C TRP A 288 0.96 -8.56 7.70
N THR A 289 1.62 -7.78 8.56
CA THR A 289 2.59 -6.78 8.13
C THR A 289 3.65 -6.59 9.20
N ASP A 290 4.84 -6.13 8.81
CA ASP A 290 5.90 -5.62 9.70
C ASP A 290 5.96 -4.08 9.71
N LEU A 291 5.10 -3.43 8.93
CA LEU A 291 4.98 -1.97 8.94
C LEU A 291 4.46 -1.47 10.29
N THR A 292 5.01 -0.38 10.79
CA THR A 292 4.50 0.30 11.97
C THR A 292 3.13 0.93 11.71
N PRO A 293 2.33 1.25 12.75
CA PRO A 293 1.07 1.98 12.57
C PRO A 293 1.23 3.30 11.82
N GLU A 294 2.30 4.05 12.11
CA GLU A 294 2.67 5.28 11.41
C GLU A 294 2.95 5.03 9.92
N ALA A 295 3.78 4.03 9.61
CA ALA A 295 4.12 3.68 8.24
C ALA A 295 2.88 3.23 7.44
N LEU A 296 1.99 2.42 8.06
CA LEU A 296 0.74 2.01 7.44
C LEU A 296 -0.19 3.20 7.17
N LEU A 297 -0.35 4.09 8.15
CA LEU A 297 -1.23 5.25 8.04
C LEU A 297 -0.74 6.20 6.95
N THR A 298 0.54 6.55 6.96
CA THR A 298 1.13 7.49 5.99
C THR A 298 1.23 6.88 4.59
N LEU A 299 1.58 5.59 4.45
CA LEU A 299 1.59 4.87 3.18
C LEU A 299 0.18 4.83 2.56
N ALA A 300 -0.82 4.45 3.34
CA ALA A 300 -2.18 4.37 2.86
C ALA A 300 -2.74 5.76 2.51
N ALA A 301 -2.40 6.80 3.29
CA ALA A 301 -2.77 8.18 2.96
C ALA A 301 -2.07 8.66 1.66
N SER A 302 -0.80 8.31 1.45
CA SER A 302 -0.10 8.64 0.19
C SER A 302 -0.78 8.02 -1.02
N ALA A 303 -1.38 6.83 -0.88
CA ALA A 303 -2.14 6.20 -1.95
C ALA A 303 -3.42 6.96 -2.33
N TYR A 304 -3.97 7.80 -1.45
CA TYR A 304 -5.10 8.68 -1.81
C TYR A 304 -4.71 9.82 -2.75
N GLU A 305 -3.43 10.17 -2.83
CA GLU A 305 -2.93 11.18 -3.77
C GLU A 305 -2.70 10.61 -5.19
N LEU A 306 -2.66 9.28 -5.34
CA LEU A 306 -2.41 8.64 -6.63
C LEU A 306 -3.63 8.70 -7.54
N ASN A 307 -3.38 8.72 -8.86
CA ASN A 307 -4.42 8.52 -9.87
C ASN A 307 -4.52 7.03 -10.24
N PRO A 308 -5.56 6.30 -9.81
CA PRO A 308 -5.69 4.87 -10.10
C PRO A 308 -5.79 4.54 -11.59
N ILE A 309 -6.15 5.52 -12.44
CA ILE A 309 -6.29 5.32 -13.89
C ILE A 309 -4.90 5.24 -14.52
N THR A 310 -3.99 6.15 -14.17
CA THR A 310 -2.63 6.22 -14.71
C THR A 310 -1.67 5.25 -14.04
N LEU A 311 -1.98 4.82 -12.82
CA LEU A 311 -1.14 3.89 -12.05
C LEU A 311 -0.71 2.69 -12.90
N THR A 312 0.60 2.56 -13.11
CA THR A 312 1.18 1.52 -13.96
C THR A 312 1.02 0.14 -13.31
N ASN A 313 0.60 -0.87 -14.10
CA ASN A 313 0.47 -2.26 -13.67
C ASN A 313 1.16 -3.17 -14.69
N ILE A 314 2.32 -3.69 -14.33
CA ILE A 314 3.13 -4.57 -15.19
C ILE A 314 3.60 -5.83 -14.47
N VAL A 315 4.11 -6.76 -15.25
CA VAL A 315 4.88 -7.91 -14.73
C VAL A 315 6.26 -7.86 -15.36
N VAL A 316 7.30 -7.99 -14.54
CA VAL A 316 8.67 -7.98 -15.03
C VAL A 316 8.90 -9.08 -16.06
N PRO A 317 9.60 -8.78 -17.16
CA PRO A 317 9.84 -9.74 -18.23
C PRO A 317 10.80 -10.85 -17.79
N GLY A 318 10.63 -12.01 -18.39
CA GLY A 318 11.51 -13.15 -18.15
C GLY A 318 11.30 -14.27 -19.17
N THR A 319 12.23 -15.19 -19.23
CA THR A 319 12.22 -16.32 -20.15
C THR A 319 11.96 -17.61 -19.42
N ILE A 320 11.01 -18.42 -19.90
CA ILE A 320 10.75 -19.75 -19.34
C ILE A 320 11.93 -20.66 -19.68
N GLY A 321 12.46 -21.32 -18.66
CA GLY A 321 13.58 -22.24 -18.78
C GLY A 321 13.50 -23.36 -17.76
N THR A 322 14.64 -23.99 -17.48
CA THR A 322 14.75 -25.08 -16.51
C THR A 322 15.92 -24.86 -15.55
N ALA A 323 15.73 -25.28 -14.30
CA ALA A 323 16.80 -25.44 -13.31
C ALA A 323 16.74 -26.89 -12.80
N GLY A 324 17.62 -27.75 -13.33
CA GLY A 324 17.50 -29.19 -13.16
C GLY A 324 16.21 -29.73 -13.81
N ALA A 325 15.35 -30.38 -13.03
CA ALA A 325 14.05 -30.89 -13.48
C ALA A 325 12.90 -29.85 -13.32
N ALA A 326 13.15 -28.70 -12.68
CA ALA A 326 12.12 -27.71 -12.41
C ALA A 326 11.99 -26.72 -13.59
N SER A 327 10.74 -26.42 -14.00
CA SER A 327 10.44 -25.29 -14.87
C SER A 327 10.56 -24.01 -14.05
N VAL A 328 11.29 -23.00 -14.55
CA VAL A 328 11.56 -21.73 -13.88
C VAL A 328 11.42 -20.57 -14.85
N VAL A 329 11.36 -19.35 -14.32
CA VAL A 329 11.49 -18.10 -15.07
C VAL A 329 12.89 -17.54 -14.80
N HIS A 330 13.64 -17.28 -15.85
CA HIS A 330 14.88 -16.51 -15.78
C HIS A 330 14.58 -15.06 -16.11
N LEU A 331 14.74 -14.18 -15.12
CA LEU A 331 14.66 -12.75 -15.35
C LEU A 331 15.88 -12.31 -16.19
N ASN A 332 15.67 -11.35 -17.06
CA ASN A 332 16.66 -10.85 -18.00
C ASN A 332 17.05 -9.39 -17.70
N ASP A 333 17.90 -8.80 -18.51
CA ASP A 333 18.36 -7.42 -18.35
C ASP A 333 17.21 -6.40 -18.44
N GLU A 334 16.12 -6.72 -19.18
CA GLU A 334 14.94 -5.87 -19.22
C GLU A 334 14.21 -5.83 -17.87
N ALA A 335 14.18 -6.97 -17.14
CA ALA A 335 13.62 -7.00 -15.79
C ALA A 335 14.47 -6.16 -14.82
N GLN A 336 15.80 -6.21 -14.96
CA GLN A 336 16.70 -5.38 -14.17
C GLN A 336 16.50 -3.88 -14.46
N ALA A 337 16.32 -3.51 -15.71
CA ALA A 337 16.03 -2.13 -16.09
C ALA A 337 14.70 -1.62 -15.49
N VAL A 338 13.67 -2.49 -15.36
CA VAL A 338 12.43 -2.13 -14.65
C VAL A 338 12.69 -1.85 -13.18
N PHE A 339 13.52 -2.64 -12.50
CA PHE A 339 13.83 -2.41 -11.10
C PHE A 339 14.65 -1.13 -10.88
N GLU A 340 15.61 -0.87 -11.76
CA GLU A 340 16.42 0.36 -11.72
C GLU A 340 15.55 1.60 -11.92
N ASP A 341 14.61 1.56 -12.87
CA ASP A 341 13.67 2.64 -13.16
C ASP A 341 12.71 2.89 -11.98
N LEU A 342 12.31 1.82 -11.28
CA LEU A 342 11.37 1.90 -10.15
C LEU A 342 11.96 2.54 -8.89
N SER A 343 13.25 2.83 -8.85
CA SER A 343 13.95 3.34 -7.65
C SER A 343 13.44 4.70 -7.15
N ASP A 344 12.80 5.49 -8.00
CA ASP A 344 12.14 6.75 -7.65
C ASP A 344 10.61 6.60 -7.43
N GLY A 345 10.09 5.37 -7.42
CA GLY A 345 8.67 5.06 -7.24
C GLY A 345 7.83 5.09 -8.51
N LEU A 346 8.43 5.42 -9.65
CA LEU A 346 7.77 5.56 -10.93
C LEU A 346 8.30 4.54 -11.96
N LEU A 347 7.52 4.33 -13.01
CA LEU A 347 8.00 3.66 -14.21
C LEU A 347 7.86 4.61 -15.40
N ASN A 348 8.98 5.03 -15.92
CA ASN A 348 9.04 5.83 -17.13
C ASN A 348 8.70 4.94 -18.34
N GLN A 349 7.63 5.27 -19.07
CA GLN A 349 7.19 4.55 -20.26
C GLN A 349 7.91 5.04 -21.53
#